data_6c78f530f39c1469246e7ff8e3a1a0e8
#
_entry.id   6c78f530f39c1469246e7ff8e3a1a0e8
#
_cell.length_a   1.000
_cell.length_b   1.000
_cell.length_c   1.000
_cell.angle_alpha   90.00
_cell.angle_beta   90.00
_cell.angle_gamma   90.00
#
_symmetry.space_group_name_H-M   'P 1'
#
loop_
_entity.id
_entity.type
_entity.pdbx_description
1 polymer ?
#
loop_
_entity_poly.entity_id
_entity_poly.type
_entity_poly.pdbx_seq_one_letter_code
_entity_poly.pdbx_strand_id
1 'polypeptide(L)' 'MESTRKGLRSGAITKDTYERLTCAECKKTLKTRNDPDEIGSVRACPDCGTEWRELR' A
#
# COMPACT_ATOMS: atom_id res chain seq x y z
N MET A 1 6.56 9.43 3.36
CA MET A 1 5.66 8.30 2.97
C MET A 1 4.74 8.75 1.83
N GLU A 2 4.76 8.02 0.76
CA GLU A 2 3.93 8.33 -0.39
C GLU A 2 2.53 7.76 -0.24
N SER A 3 1.57 8.30 -1.00
CA SER A 3 0.21 7.77 -0.99
C SER A 3 0.11 6.51 -1.84
N THR A 4 -0.90 5.69 -1.55
CA THR A 4 -1.16 4.49 -2.36
C THR A 4 -1.54 4.86 -3.78
N ARG A 5 -2.25 5.99 -3.94
CA ARG A 5 -2.60 6.49 -5.27
C ARG A 5 -1.34 6.76 -6.10
N LYS A 6 -0.34 7.37 -5.50
CA LYS A 6 0.92 7.65 -6.17
C LYS A 6 1.67 6.36 -6.48
N GLY A 7 1.63 5.39 -5.57
CA GLY A 7 2.23 4.09 -5.79
C GLY A 7 1.59 3.35 -6.96
N LEU A 8 0.26 3.41 -7.06
CA LEU A 8 -0.46 2.81 -8.18
C LEU A 8 -0.12 3.50 -9.49
N ARG A 9 0.00 4.82 -9.47
CA ARG A 9 0.32 5.60 -10.66
C ARG A 9 1.74 5.33 -11.15
N SER A 10 2.69 5.19 -10.23
CA SER A 10 4.10 4.95 -10.58
C SER A 10 4.39 3.49 -10.91
N GLY A 11 3.45 2.59 -10.61
CA GLY A 11 3.65 1.16 -10.83
C GLY A 11 4.29 0.42 -9.67
N ALA A 12 4.53 1.11 -8.55
CA ALA A 12 5.08 0.47 -7.35
C ALA A 12 4.06 -0.42 -6.65
N ILE A 13 2.77 -0.12 -6.84
CA ILE A 13 1.66 -0.89 -6.29
C ILE A 13 0.76 -1.31 -7.44
N THR A 14 0.22 -2.52 -7.38
CA THR A 14 -0.75 -3.01 -8.35
C THR A 14 -1.98 -3.51 -7.61
N LYS A 15 -3.11 -3.57 -8.32
CA LYS A 15 -4.33 -4.17 -7.79
C LYS A 15 -4.49 -5.55 -8.40
N ASP A 16 -4.85 -6.50 -7.57
CA ASP A 16 -5.13 -7.85 -8.05
C ASP A 16 -6.59 -7.97 -8.48
N THR A 17 -7.00 -9.19 -8.83
CA THR A 17 -8.36 -9.50 -9.28
C THR A 17 -9.42 -9.15 -8.22
N TYR A 18 -9.04 -9.16 -6.95
CA TYR A 18 -9.94 -8.87 -5.84
C TYR A 18 -9.81 -7.42 -5.35
N GLU A 19 -9.18 -6.57 -6.15
CA GLU A 19 -8.95 -5.16 -5.83
C GLU A 19 -8.07 -4.95 -4.59
N ARG A 20 -7.24 -5.91 -4.27
CA ARG A 20 -6.29 -5.79 -3.16
C ARG A 20 -5.01 -5.14 -3.66
N LEU A 21 -4.47 -4.26 -2.84
CA LEU A 21 -3.20 -3.61 -3.17
C LEU A 21 -2.06 -4.59 -2.96
N THR A 22 -1.20 -4.68 -3.95
CA THR A 22 -0.10 -5.63 -3.96
C THR A 22 1.19 -4.90 -4.35
N CYS A 23 2.28 -5.24 -3.69
CA CYS A 23 3.58 -4.70 -4.05
C CYS A 23 4.00 -5.25 -5.41
N ALA A 24 4.34 -4.37 -6.34
CA ALA A 24 4.70 -4.79 -7.69
C ALA A 24 6.02 -5.56 -7.73
N GLU A 25 6.94 -5.24 -6.83
CA GLU A 25 8.24 -5.93 -6.78
C GLU A 25 8.16 -7.28 -6.10
N CYS A 26 7.49 -7.34 -4.95
CA CYS A 26 7.43 -8.57 -4.14
C CYS A 26 6.25 -9.44 -4.50
N LYS A 27 5.25 -8.88 -5.18
CA LYS A 27 4.00 -9.56 -5.52
C LYS A 27 3.28 -10.09 -4.28
N LYS A 28 3.47 -9.40 -3.16
CA LYS A 28 2.82 -9.74 -1.90
C LYS A 28 1.72 -8.74 -1.60
N THR A 29 0.62 -9.24 -1.03
CA THR A 29 -0.49 -8.37 -0.64
C THR A 29 -0.03 -7.43 0.47
N LEU A 30 -0.31 -6.15 0.32
CA LEU A 30 0.06 -5.15 1.32
C LEU A 30 -0.78 -5.35 2.58
N LYS A 31 -0.14 -5.20 3.73
CA LYS A 31 -0.83 -5.26 5.01
C LYS A 31 -1.36 -3.89 5.36
N THR A 32 -2.53 -3.87 6.01
CA THR A 32 -3.14 -2.63 6.47
C THR A 32 -2.74 -2.40 7.92
N ARG A 33 -2.30 -1.18 8.21
CA ARG A 33 -2.00 -0.77 9.57
C ARG A 33 -2.83 0.48 9.88
N ASN A 34 -3.56 0.45 10.98
CA ASN A 34 -4.33 1.59 11.43
C ASN A 34 -3.56 2.30 12.52
N ASP A 35 -3.24 3.57 12.29
CA ASP A 35 -2.57 4.40 13.27
C ASP A 35 -3.60 5.36 13.86
N PRO A 36 -3.80 5.37 15.19
CA PRO A 36 -4.78 6.26 15.79
C PRO A 36 -4.47 7.75 15.61
N ASP A 37 -3.19 8.08 15.37
CA ASP A 37 -2.77 9.46 15.16
C ASP A 37 -2.83 9.87 13.68
N GLU A 38 -3.15 8.96 12.80
CA GLU A 38 -3.19 9.23 11.37
C GLU A 38 -4.61 9.13 10.84
N ILE A 39 -4.94 9.99 9.88
CA ILE A 39 -6.21 9.91 9.17
C ILE A 39 -6.05 8.94 8.01
N GLY A 40 -6.80 7.85 8.03
CA GLY A 40 -6.69 6.82 7.01
C GLY A 40 -5.88 5.63 7.47
N SER A 41 -5.41 4.86 6.53
CA SER A 41 -4.68 3.63 6.80
C SER A 41 -3.29 3.67 6.17
N VAL A 42 -2.36 2.92 6.75
CA VAL A 42 -1.03 2.73 6.17
C VAL A 42 -0.99 1.34 5.57
N ARG A 43 -0.57 1.27 4.32
CA ARG A 43 -0.35 -0.01 3.64
C ARG A 43 1.15 -0.28 3.60
N ALA A 44 1.56 -1.43 4.05
CA ALA A 44 2.97 -1.77 4.12
C ALA A 44 3.23 -3.12 3.46
N CYS A 45 4.32 -3.20 2.72
CA CYS A 45 4.74 -4.47 2.14
C CYS A 45 5.46 -5.28 3.24
N PRO A 46 5.00 -6.50 3.53
CA PRO A 46 5.63 -7.32 4.56
C PRO A 46 7.02 -7.83 4.19
N ASP A 47 7.35 -7.77 2.91
CA ASP A 47 8.61 -8.30 2.40
C ASP A 47 9.68 -7.23 2.27
N CYS A 48 9.42 -6.16 1.53
CA CYS A 48 10.40 -5.10 1.32
C CYS A 48 10.31 -3.95 2.34
N GLY A 49 9.25 -3.91 3.13
CA GLY A 49 9.09 -2.91 4.17
C GLY A 49 8.68 -1.53 3.70
N THR A 50 8.36 -1.37 2.42
CA THR A 50 7.91 -0.09 1.90
C THR A 50 6.50 0.22 2.40
N GLU A 51 6.26 1.47 2.75
CA GLU A 51 4.97 1.87 3.29
C GLU A 51 4.33 2.95 2.41
N TRP A 52 3.00 2.90 2.35
CA TRP A 52 2.21 3.89 1.63
C TRP A 52 1.04 4.32 2.50
N ARG A 53 0.66 5.58 2.38
CA ARG A 53 -0.49 6.12 3.11
C ARG A 53 -1.73 6.06 2.22
N GLU A 54 -2.77 5.41 2.71
CA GLU A 54 -4.05 5.37 2.03
C GLU A 54 -4.98 6.37 2.69
N LEU A 55 -5.30 7.43 1.99
CA LEU A 55 -6.24 8.44 2.47
C LEU A 55 -7.66 8.05 2.07
N ARG A 56 -8.59 8.28 2.98
CA ARG A 56 -10.00 8.07 2.71
C ARG A 56 -10.62 9.28 2.04
#